data_729cc00f0a0f504b93991d8c02596bbb
#
_entry.id   729cc00f0a0f504b93991d8c02596bbb
#
_cell.length_a   1.000
_cell.length_b   1.000
_cell.length_c   1.000
_cell.angle_alpha   90.00
_cell.angle_beta   90.00
_cell.angle_gamma   90.00
#
_symmetry.space_group_name_H-M   'P 1'
#
loop_
_entity.id
_entity.type
_entity.pdbx_description
1 polymer ?
#
loop_
_entity_poly.entity_id
_entity_poly.type
_entity_poly.pdbx_seq_one_letter_code
_entity_poly.pdbx_strand_id
1 'polypeptide(L)'
;MASNFNENTRVQVPAALHLCKLGYTYLDDISDFDIKTNILKDVFIRSVKRLNPELNDSDCEQLLGQIVGILKNDDIGKSFYSMLSSNNGIKLIDFSNPSNNEWHVTTEFTCLDEDSGDNFRPDITCFINGLPLAFIEVKKPNNHDGILAERDRINRRMRNSSFRRFINLTQLMIFSNNQEYDNDNRVPIQGAFYCCASKTKAFFNVFREADNSFVANYPYLPVSEATEKCILKHRNCIVIKNLSDYETNKDVNTPTNRILTSMLSRERFLTLLRYGFAYVNRSDELEDGSKTTTLEKHVMRYQQLFASLAIRNKLDNGVKSGIIWHTQGSGKTALAY
;
A
#
# COMPACT_ATOMS: atom_id res chain seq x y z
N MET A 1 16.08 29.70 -7.91
CA MET A 1 16.27 28.77 -6.77
C MET A 1 14.98 27.97 -6.64
N ALA A 2 15.04 26.66 -6.80
CA ALA A 2 13.88 25.82 -6.55
C ALA A 2 13.47 26.01 -5.07
N SER A 3 12.20 26.24 -4.82
CA SER A 3 11.68 26.40 -3.46
C SER A 3 12.01 25.15 -2.65
N ASN A 4 12.72 25.30 -1.53
CA ASN A 4 12.98 24.20 -0.59
C ASN A 4 11.68 23.69 0.07
N PHE A 5 10.58 24.38 -0.17
CA PHE A 5 9.25 24.03 0.29
C PHE A 5 8.44 23.39 -0.84
N ASN A 6 8.65 22.12 -1.08
CA ASN A 6 7.90 21.35 -2.07
C ASN A 6 7.46 19.98 -1.48
N GLU A 7 6.66 19.25 -2.22
CA GLU A 7 6.14 17.94 -1.85
C GLU A 7 7.25 16.92 -1.55
N ASN A 8 8.26 16.91 -2.40
CA ASN A 8 9.40 16.01 -2.30
C ASN A 8 10.14 16.19 -0.96
N THR A 9 10.49 17.43 -0.63
CA THR A 9 11.31 17.74 0.56
C THR A 9 10.52 17.66 1.86
N ARG A 10 9.20 17.90 1.82
CA ARG A 10 8.35 17.96 3.01
C ARG A 10 7.69 16.64 3.39
N VAL A 11 7.37 15.82 2.41
CA VAL A 11 6.58 14.60 2.66
C VAL A 11 7.21 13.37 2.06
N GLN A 12 7.58 13.40 0.76
CA GLN A 12 8.04 12.20 0.05
C GLN A 12 9.34 11.61 0.63
N VAL A 13 10.38 12.45 0.80
CA VAL A 13 11.67 11.99 1.35
C VAL A 13 11.55 11.56 2.80
N PRO A 14 10.92 12.32 3.73
CA PRO A 14 10.65 11.85 5.08
C PRO A 14 9.88 10.52 5.13
N ALA A 15 8.87 10.34 4.28
CA ALA A 15 8.09 9.11 4.19
C ALA A 15 8.93 7.92 3.70
N ALA A 16 9.78 8.12 2.68
CA ALA A 16 10.69 7.06 2.21
C ALA A 16 11.69 6.65 3.30
N LEU A 17 12.27 7.62 4.04
CA LEU A 17 13.11 7.34 5.21
C LEU A 17 12.35 6.60 6.31
N HIS A 18 11.10 6.97 6.53
CA HIS A 18 10.27 6.31 7.53
C HIS A 18 10.01 4.84 7.17
N LEU A 19 9.77 4.54 5.90
CA LEU A 19 9.66 3.14 5.43
C LEU A 19 10.96 2.36 5.66
N CYS A 20 12.13 3.01 5.49
CA CYS A 20 13.40 2.38 5.86
C CYS A 20 13.47 2.08 7.37
N LYS A 21 12.95 2.96 8.25
CA LYS A 21 12.83 2.68 9.70
C LYS A 21 11.89 1.49 9.99
N LEU A 22 10.93 1.21 9.10
CA LEU A 22 10.05 0.04 9.20
C LEU A 22 10.70 -1.25 8.65
N GLY A 23 11.94 -1.17 8.14
CA GLY A 23 12.71 -2.30 7.65
C GLY A 23 12.63 -2.55 6.14
N TYR A 24 12.23 -1.55 5.37
CA TYR A 24 12.34 -1.59 3.91
C TYR A 24 13.75 -1.16 3.47
N THR A 25 14.27 -1.80 2.44
CA THR A 25 15.52 -1.40 1.77
C THR A 25 15.19 -0.42 0.64
N TYR A 26 15.83 0.75 0.65
CA TYR A 26 15.65 1.74 -0.42
C TYR A 26 16.39 1.32 -1.68
N LEU A 27 15.73 1.41 -2.82
CA LEU A 27 16.29 1.19 -4.15
C LEU A 27 16.35 2.55 -4.89
N ASP A 28 17.54 2.98 -5.24
CA ASP A 28 17.81 4.23 -5.98
C ASP A 28 17.98 3.99 -7.49
N ASP A 29 18.22 2.77 -7.89
CA ASP A 29 18.23 2.32 -9.28
C ASP A 29 17.35 1.08 -9.44
N ILE A 30 16.38 1.16 -10.35
CA ILE A 30 15.53 0.04 -10.74
C ILE A 30 15.60 -0.07 -12.25
N SER A 31 16.59 -0.78 -12.74
CA SER A 31 16.78 -1.07 -14.17
C SER A 31 16.24 -2.45 -14.57
N ASP A 32 16.16 -3.41 -13.63
CA ASP A 32 15.71 -4.77 -13.88
C ASP A 32 14.30 -5.00 -13.31
N PHE A 33 13.30 -4.79 -14.18
CA PHE A 33 11.91 -5.12 -13.88
C PHE A 33 11.19 -5.62 -15.12
N ASP A 34 10.19 -6.44 -14.90
CA ASP A 34 9.30 -6.90 -15.98
C ASP A 34 8.38 -5.75 -16.42
N ILE A 35 8.54 -5.26 -17.64
CA ILE A 35 7.79 -4.11 -18.18
C ILE A 35 6.28 -4.37 -18.16
N LYS A 36 5.83 -5.62 -18.32
CA LYS A 36 4.41 -5.97 -18.37
C LYS A 36 3.72 -5.92 -17.03
N THR A 37 4.45 -6.21 -15.95
CA THR A 37 3.90 -6.32 -14.61
C THR A 37 4.47 -5.30 -13.63
N ASN A 38 5.60 -4.67 -13.98
CA ASN A 38 6.38 -3.82 -13.07
C ASN A 38 6.93 -4.58 -11.84
N ILE A 39 7.09 -5.89 -11.95
CA ILE A 39 7.69 -6.76 -10.94
C ILE A 39 9.22 -6.67 -11.06
N LEU A 40 9.93 -6.53 -9.94
CA LEU A 40 11.39 -6.61 -9.89
C LEU A 40 11.80 -8.07 -10.11
N LYS A 41 12.23 -8.40 -11.34
CA LYS A 41 12.37 -9.79 -11.81
C LYS A 41 13.36 -10.59 -10.96
N ASP A 42 14.56 -10.07 -10.75
CA ASP A 42 15.60 -10.78 -9.98
C ASP A 42 15.19 -10.98 -8.51
N VAL A 43 14.59 -9.94 -7.91
CA VAL A 43 14.08 -10.02 -6.54
C VAL A 43 12.96 -11.05 -6.43
N PHE A 44 12.07 -11.08 -7.41
CA PHE A 44 10.95 -12.03 -7.46
C PHE A 44 11.46 -13.47 -7.55
N ILE A 45 12.32 -13.77 -8.53
CA ILE A 45 12.85 -15.12 -8.76
C ILE A 45 13.57 -15.64 -7.52
N ARG A 46 14.52 -14.86 -6.96
CA ARG A 46 15.28 -15.33 -5.78
C ARG A 46 14.40 -15.49 -4.54
N SER A 47 13.38 -14.64 -4.38
CA SER A 47 12.44 -14.72 -3.24
C SER A 47 11.51 -15.91 -3.37
N VAL A 48 10.95 -16.16 -4.56
CA VAL A 48 10.09 -17.32 -4.81
C VAL A 48 10.86 -18.62 -4.61
N LYS A 49 12.08 -18.74 -5.13
CA LYS A 49 12.94 -19.91 -4.90
C LYS A 49 13.26 -20.12 -3.43
N ARG A 50 13.53 -19.06 -2.67
CA ARG A 50 13.76 -19.16 -1.21
C ARG A 50 12.54 -19.71 -0.48
N LEU A 51 11.32 -19.28 -0.88
CA LEU A 51 10.07 -19.71 -0.27
C LEU A 51 9.59 -21.09 -0.76
N ASN A 52 10.07 -21.54 -1.92
CA ASN A 52 9.74 -22.80 -2.59
C ASN A 52 11.03 -23.44 -3.13
N PRO A 53 11.80 -24.12 -2.27
CA PRO A 53 13.13 -24.65 -2.66
C PRO A 53 13.11 -25.69 -3.78
N GLU A 54 11.96 -26.27 -4.08
CA GLU A 54 11.73 -27.22 -5.17
C GLU A 54 11.72 -26.59 -6.56
N LEU A 55 11.53 -25.24 -6.65
CA LEU A 55 11.43 -24.54 -7.93
C LEU A 55 12.82 -24.17 -8.49
N ASN A 56 12.96 -24.31 -9.81
CA ASN A 56 14.10 -23.80 -10.55
C ASN A 56 13.76 -22.44 -11.23
N ASP A 57 14.74 -21.85 -11.94
CA ASP A 57 14.55 -20.54 -12.59
C ASP A 57 13.48 -20.57 -13.69
N SER A 58 13.40 -21.66 -14.45
CA SER A 58 12.39 -21.85 -15.50
C SER A 58 10.98 -21.91 -14.88
N ASP A 59 10.81 -22.58 -13.75
CA ASP A 59 9.51 -22.62 -13.04
C ASP A 59 9.10 -21.22 -12.56
N CYS A 60 10.05 -20.43 -12.08
CA CYS A 60 9.81 -19.06 -11.65
C CYS A 60 9.45 -18.14 -12.83
N GLU A 61 10.08 -18.30 -13.98
CA GLU A 61 9.73 -17.56 -15.20
C GLU A 61 8.35 -17.96 -15.72
N GLN A 62 8.00 -19.24 -15.67
CA GLN A 62 6.67 -19.71 -16.01
C GLN A 62 5.61 -19.12 -15.07
N LEU A 63 5.90 -19.07 -13.78
CA LEU A 63 5.04 -18.42 -12.78
C LEU A 63 4.84 -16.94 -13.06
N LEU A 64 5.91 -16.22 -13.43
CA LEU A 64 5.82 -14.81 -13.83
C LEU A 64 4.91 -14.67 -15.07
N GLY A 65 5.05 -15.55 -16.05
CA GLY A 65 4.16 -15.61 -17.21
C GLY A 65 2.69 -15.84 -16.84
N GLN A 66 2.41 -16.71 -15.87
CA GLN A 66 1.05 -16.92 -15.35
C GLN A 66 0.51 -15.63 -14.68
N ILE A 67 1.35 -14.95 -13.86
CA ILE A 67 0.97 -13.66 -13.25
C ILE A 67 0.63 -12.64 -14.35
N VAL A 68 1.46 -12.49 -15.39
CA VAL A 68 1.17 -11.60 -16.53
C VAL A 68 -0.21 -11.91 -17.12
N GLY A 69 -0.55 -13.19 -17.26
CA GLY A 69 -1.85 -13.64 -17.79
C GLY A 69 -3.02 -13.20 -16.93
N ILE A 70 -2.98 -13.50 -15.63
CA ILE A 70 -4.09 -13.20 -14.72
C ILE A 70 -4.26 -11.70 -14.45
N LEU A 71 -3.18 -10.91 -14.53
CA LEU A 71 -3.25 -9.46 -14.36
C LEU A 71 -3.98 -8.73 -15.50
N LYS A 72 -4.26 -9.41 -16.63
CA LYS A 72 -5.10 -8.88 -17.70
C LYS A 72 -6.60 -8.99 -17.40
N ASN A 73 -7.00 -9.79 -16.44
CA ASN A 73 -8.41 -10.02 -16.12
C ASN A 73 -9.09 -8.71 -15.69
N ASP A 74 -10.34 -8.54 -16.11
CA ASP A 74 -11.17 -7.41 -15.68
C ASP A 74 -11.89 -7.72 -14.36
N ASP A 75 -11.09 -8.08 -13.35
CA ASP A 75 -11.56 -8.56 -12.04
C ASP A 75 -10.96 -7.77 -10.85
N ILE A 76 -10.42 -6.58 -11.13
CA ILE A 76 -9.78 -5.68 -10.14
C ILE A 76 -8.74 -6.38 -9.26
N GLY A 77 -8.05 -7.39 -9.83
CA GLY A 77 -6.99 -8.15 -9.17
C GLY A 77 -7.47 -9.31 -8.30
N LYS A 78 -8.74 -9.74 -8.41
CA LYS A 78 -9.27 -10.87 -7.62
C LYS A 78 -8.49 -12.17 -7.87
N SER A 79 -8.21 -12.49 -9.13
CA SER A 79 -7.45 -13.69 -9.49
C SER A 79 -6.02 -13.64 -8.94
N PHE A 80 -5.35 -12.48 -9.05
CA PHE A 80 -4.03 -12.30 -8.47
C PHE A 80 -4.05 -12.39 -6.94
N TYR A 81 -5.01 -11.74 -6.29
CA TYR A 81 -5.16 -11.82 -4.84
C TYR A 81 -5.40 -13.25 -4.36
N SER A 82 -6.21 -14.01 -5.08
CA SER A 82 -6.44 -15.44 -4.78
C SER A 82 -5.14 -16.25 -4.85
N MET A 83 -4.29 -15.99 -5.86
CA MET A 83 -2.97 -16.60 -5.95
C MET A 83 -2.06 -16.15 -4.80
N LEU A 84 -2.00 -14.85 -4.51
CA LEU A 84 -1.17 -14.26 -3.47
C LEU A 84 -1.50 -14.80 -2.08
N SER A 85 -2.78 -14.94 -1.76
CA SER A 85 -3.28 -15.34 -0.43
C SER A 85 -3.49 -16.85 -0.27
N SER A 86 -3.26 -17.65 -1.32
CA SER A 86 -3.47 -19.09 -1.29
C SER A 86 -2.57 -19.79 -0.26
N ASN A 87 -3.12 -20.78 0.43
CA ASN A 87 -2.36 -21.72 1.26
C ASN A 87 -1.83 -22.92 0.47
N ASN A 88 -2.39 -23.17 -0.71
CA ASN A 88 -2.08 -24.29 -1.57
C ASN A 88 -1.37 -23.78 -2.83
N GLY A 89 -0.25 -24.39 -3.19
CA GLY A 89 0.55 -24.03 -4.34
C GLY A 89 1.79 -23.22 -4.00
N ILE A 90 2.32 -22.48 -5.00
CA ILE A 90 3.56 -21.73 -4.88
C ILE A 90 3.37 -20.51 -3.98
N LYS A 91 4.22 -20.39 -2.97
CA LYS A 91 4.20 -19.27 -2.03
C LYS A 91 4.88 -18.04 -2.65
N LEU A 92 4.12 -16.97 -2.83
CA LEU A 92 4.65 -15.66 -3.24
C LEU A 92 5.13 -14.84 -2.04
N ILE A 93 4.52 -15.04 -0.88
CA ILE A 93 4.80 -14.34 0.38
C ILE A 93 4.77 -15.35 1.53
N ASP A 94 5.68 -15.19 2.49
CA ASP A 94 5.56 -15.82 3.80
C ASP A 94 4.78 -14.90 4.73
N PHE A 95 3.53 -15.25 4.99
CA PHE A 95 2.65 -14.48 5.89
C PHE A 95 2.92 -14.73 7.38
N SER A 96 3.66 -15.78 7.71
CA SER A 96 3.94 -16.17 9.10
C SER A 96 5.22 -15.54 9.63
N ASN A 97 6.20 -15.31 8.78
CA ASN A 97 7.48 -14.72 9.17
C ASN A 97 7.88 -13.57 8.24
N PRO A 98 7.73 -12.31 8.70
CA PRO A 98 8.09 -11.14 7.89
C PRO A 98 9.56 -11.15 7.42
N SER A 99 10.47 -11.76 8.19
CA SER A 99 11.89 -11.81 7.88
C SER A 99 12.24 -12.75 6.72
N ASN A 100 11.32 -13.63 6.34
CA ASN A 100 11.50 -14.50 5.16
C ASN A 100 11.14 -13.79 3.84
N ASN A 101 10.65 -12.55 3.92
CA ASN A 101 10.33 -11.75 2.74
C ASN A 101 11.38 -10.66 2.53
N GLU A 102 11.55 -10.26 1.28
CA GLU A 102 12.35 -9.08 0.91
C GLU A 102 11.45 -7.86 0.80
N TRP A 103 11.82 -6.79 1.50
CA TRP A 103 11.06 -5.56 1.60
C TRP A 103 11.84 -4.43 0.95
N HIS A 104 11.27 -3.84 -0.11
CA HIS A 104 11.92 -2.74 -0.81
C HIS A 104 10.98 -1.55 -0.97
N VAL A 105 11.58 -0.37 -1.07
CA VAL A 105 10.89 0.87 -1.35
C VAL A 105 11.69 1.70 -2.34
N THR A 106 10.99 2.40 -3.22
CA THR A 106 11.59 3.41 -4.09
C THR A 106 10.66 4.58 -4.28
N THR A 107 11.19 5.69 -4.78
CA THR A 107 10.44 6.90 -5.11
C THR A 107 10.36 7.09 -6.62
N GLU A 108 9.18 7.55 -7.09
CA GLU A 108 8.90 7.85 -8.50
C GLU A 108 9.20 6.71 -9.47
N PHE A 109 8.88 5.50 -9.07
CA PHE A 109 8.97 4.33 -9.95
C PHE A 109 7.98 4.45 -11.11
N THR A 110 8.50 4.47 -12.33
CA THR A 110 7.65 4.59 -13.52
C THR A 110 7.08 3.22 -13.88
N CYS A 111 5.77 3.09 -13.73
CA CYS A 111 5.02 1.93 -14.20
C CYS A 111 4.68 2.15 -15.66
N LEU A 112 5.28 1.34 -16.52
CA LEU A 112 5.10 1.41 -17.98
C LEU A 112 3.93 0.55 -18.41
N ASP A 113 3.21 1.00 -19.44
CA ASP A 113 2.36 0.15 -20.25
C ASP A 113 3.02 -0.06 -21.62
N GLU A 114 3.36 -1.32 -21.92
CA GLU A 114 4.03 -1.70 -23.16
C GLU A 114 3.16 -1.42 -24.39
N ASP A 115 1.84 -1.54 -24.25
CA ASP A 115 0.89 -1.50 -25.35
C ASP A 115 0.49 -0.08 -25.77
N SER A 116 0.37 0.85 -24.81
CA SER A 116 -0.11 2.22 -25.07
C SER A 116 0.97 3.31 -25.01
N GLY A 117 2.11 3.00 -24.40
CA GLY A 117 3.13 4.00 -24.08
C GLY A 117 2.73 4.94 -22.93
N ASP A 118 1.55 4.77 -22.35
CA ASP A 118 1.12 5.49 -21.16
C ASP A 118 2.01 5.12 -19.96
N ASN A 119 2.25 6.06 -19.07
CA ASN A 119 2.99 5.80 -17.86
C ASN A 119 2.26 6.34 -16.62
N PHE A 120 2.49 5.68 -15.52
CA PHE A 120 2.06 6.07 -14.21
C PHE A 120 3.26 6.05 -13.27
N ARG A 121 3.46 7.10 -12.52
CA ARG A 121 4.59 7.24 -11.61
C ARG A 121 4.10 7.61 -10.22
N PRO A 122 3.86 6.60 -9.34
CA PRO A 122 3.58 6.85 -7.93
C PRO A 122 4.72 7.57 -7.24
N ASP A 123 4.42 8.43 -6.26
CA ASP A 123 5.44 9.13 -5.50
C ASP A 123 6.34 8.15 -4.74
N ILE A 124 5.77 7.09 -4.16
CA ILE A 124 6.51 6.04 -3.46
C ILE A 124 5.86 4.69 -3.78
N THR A 125 6.66 3.68 -4.10
CA THR A 125 6.21 2.30 -4.33
C THR A 125 6.88 1.35 -3.34
N CYS A 126 6.09 0.49 -2.69
CA CYS A 126 6.54 -0.54 -1.76
C CYS A 126 6.43 -1.92 -2.38
N PHE A 127 7.51 -2.69 -2.30
CA PHE A 127 7.59 -4.05 -2.84
C PHE A 127 7.76 -5.07 -1.73
N ILE A 128 7.11 -6.22 -1.90
CA ILE A 128 7.41 -7.43 -1.14
C ILE A 128 7.78 -8.52 -2.14
N ASN A 129 8.94 -9.10 -1.96
CA ASN A 129 9.47 -10.14 -2.86
C ASN A 129 9.43 -9.72 -4.34
N GLY A 130 9.73 -8.46 -4.62
CA GLY A 130 9.70 -7.87 -5.96
C GLY A 130 8.32 -7.47 -6.48
N LEU A 131 7.24 -7.80 -5.78
CA LEU A 131 5.87 -7.45 -6.15
C LEU A 131 5.51 -6.03 -5.66
N PRO A 132 5.10 -5.07 -6.51
CA PRO A 132 4.69 -3.72 -6.11
C PRO A 132 3.28 -3.75 -5.50
N LEU A 133 3.17 -4.09 -4.20
CA LEU A 133 1.89 -4.36 -3.54
C LEU A 133 1.24 -3.15 -2.91
N ALA A 134 1.99 -2.06 -2.69
CA ALA A 134 1.43 -0.80 -2.23
C ALA A 134 2.13 0.38 -2.88
N PHE A 135 1.37 1.47 -3.04
CA PHE A 135 1.97 2.75 -3.36
C PHE A 135 1.39 3.88 -2.51
N ILE A 136 2.16 4.96 -2.39
CA ILE A 136 1.79 6.14 -1.64
C ILE A 136 1.88 7.35 -2.57
N GLU A 137 0.81 8.14 -2.60
CA GLU A 137 0.75 9.47 -3.22
C GLU A 137 0.76 10.52 -2.11
N VAL A 138 1.65 11.46 -2.19
CA VAL A 138 1.80 12.50 -1.18
C VAL A 138 1.56 13.88 -1.77
N LYS A 139 1.12 14.80 -0.94
CA LYS A 139 0.95 16.21 -1.28
C LYS A 139 1.52 17.09 -0.17
N LYS A 140 1.98 18.27 -0.53
CA LYS A 140 2.45 19.23 0.46
C LYS A 140 1.28 19.71 1.35
N PRO A 141 1.54 20.03 2.63
CA PRO A 141 0.50 20.36 3.60
C PRO A 141 -0.41 21.53 3.22
N ASN A 142 0.08 22.50 2.49
CA ASN A 142 -0.69 23.69 2.08
C ASN A 142 -1.35 23.57 0.70
N ASN A 143 -1.47 22.37 0.15
CA ASN A 143 -2.18 22.14 -1.09
C ASN A 143 -3.66 21.84 -0.80
N HIS A 144 -4.51 22.86 -0.90
CA HIS A 144 -5.93 22.75 -0.57
C HIS A 144 -6.67 21.69 -1.38
N ASP A 145 -6.36 21.52 -2.67
CA ASP A 145 -7.08 20.60 -3.56
C ASP A 145 -6.38 19.24 -3.70
N GLY A 146 -5.24 19.06 -3.03
CA GLY A 146 -4.30 17.96 -3.29
C GLY A 146 -4.94 16.58 -3.23
N ILE A 147 -5.64 16.24 -2.16
CA ILE A 147 -6.24 14.90 -1.98
C ILE A 147 -7.44 14.70 -2.90
N LEU A 148 -8.28 15.72 -3.12
CA LEU A 148 -9.41 15.62 -4.05
C LEU A 148 -8.92 15.43 -5.48
N ALA A 149 -7.91 16.19 -5.91
CA ALA A 149 -7.31 16.03 -7.22
C ALA A 149 -6.71 14.62 -7.42
N GLU A 150 -6.08 14.06 -6.38
CA GLU A 150 -5.56 12.68 -6.43
C GLU A 150 -6.67 11.65 -6.49
N ARG A 151 -7.76 11.82 -5.77
CA ARG A 151 -8.93 10.93 -5.89
C ARG A 151 -9.46 10.90 -7.33
N ASP A 152 -9.60 12.04 -7.96
CA ASP A 152 -10.10 12.14 -9.32
C ASP A 152 -9.08 11.60 -10.34
N ARG A 153 -7.79 11.78 -10.07
CA ARG A 153 -6.70 11.22 -10.87
C ARG A 153 -6.68 9.70 -10.78
N ILE A 154 -6.76 9.11 -9.58
CA ILE A 154 -6.76 7.65 -9.42
C ILE A 154 -8.03 7.03 -10.02
N ASN A 155 -9.19 7.69 -9.90
CA ASN A 155 -10.43 7.23 -10.53
C ASN A 155 -10.31 7.18 -12.07
N ARG A 156 -9.62 8.14 -12.68
CA ARG A 156 -9.33 8.11 -14.12
C ARG A 156 -8.38 6.98 -14.48
N ARG A 157 -7.32 6.76 -13.69
CA ARG A 157 -6.35 5.67 -13.88
C ARG A 157 -7.01 4.29 -13.78
N MET A 158 -7.91 4.10 -12.82
CA MET A 158 -8.65 2.84 -12.66
C MET A 158 -9.53 2.50 -13.86
N ARG A 159 -10.01 3.52 -14.58
CA ARG A 159 -10.82 3.33 -15.79
C ARG A 159 -9.96 3.10 -17.04
N ASN A 160 -8.68 3.41 -17.00
CA ASN A 160 -7.77 3.23 -18.12
C ASN A 160 -7.25 1.79 -18.14
N SER A 161 -7.53 1.06 -19.22
CA SER A 161 -7.09 -0.32 -19.38
C SER A 161 -5.58 -0.47 -19.43
N SER A 162 -4.84 0.56 -19.82
CA SER A 162 -3.38 0.61 -19.83
C SER A 162 -2.76 0.38 -18.45
N PHE A 163 -3.43 0.81 -17.38
CA PHE A 163 -2.94 0.61 -16.02
C PHE A 163 -3.52 -0.61 -15.32
N ARG A 164 -4.32 -1.41 -16.02
CA ARG A 164 -5.03 -2.57 -15.44
C ARG A 164 -4.09 -3.54 -14.74
N ARG A 165 -2.99 -3.91 -15.35
CA ARG A 165 -2.03 -4.86 -14.75
C ARG A 165 -1.46 -4.34 -13.46
N PHE A 166 -1.01 -3.08 -13.43
CA PHE A 166 -0.48 -2.45 -12.23
C PHE A 166 -1.55 -2.31 -11.14
N ILE A 167 -2.76 -1.87 -11.50
CA ILE A 167 -3.90 -1.74 -10.57
C ILE A 167 -4.31 -3.11 -10.00
N ASN A 168 -4.33 -4.16 -10.82
CA ASN A 168 -4.65 -5.51 -10.37
C ASN A 168 -3.60 -6.09 -9.43
N LEU A 169 -2.33 -5.75 -9.63
CA LEU A 169 -1.21 -6.19 -8.80
C LEU A 169 -1.19 -5.44 -7.45
N THR A 170 -1.42 -4.13 -7.48
CA THR A 170 -1.40 -3.29 -6.27
C THR A 170 -2.56 -3.64 -5.33
N GLN A 171 -2.24 -3.87 -4.07
CA GLN A 171 -3.26 -4.22 -3.07
C GLN A 171 -3.70 -3.02 -2.24
N LEU A 172 -2.78 -2.14 -1.85
CA LEU A 172 -3.05 -1.00 -0.98
C LEU A 172 -2.54 0.29 -1.60
N MET A 173 -3.35 1.34 -1.50
CA MET A 173 -2.97 2.70 -1.89
C MET A 173 -3.11 3.61 -0.67
N ILE A 174 -2.13 4.48 -0.46
CA ILE A 174 -2.13 5.48 0.62
C ILE A 174 -2.02 6.86 -0.01
N PHE A 175 -2.81 7.80 0.52
CA PHE A 175 -2.82 9.20 0.10
C PHE A 175 -2.64 10.08 1.32
N SER A 176 -1.69 11.03 1.29
CA SER A 176 -1.47 11.92 2.44
C SER A 176 -0.96 13.29 2.00
N ASN A 177 -1.46 14.33 2.64
CA ASN A 177 -0.88 15.66 2.57
C ASN A 177 -0.21 16.09 3.88
N ASN A 178 0.08 15.14 4.76
CA ASN A 178 0.74 15.34 6.03
C ASN A 178 0.00 16.31 6.99
N GLN A 179 -1.32 16.41 6.85
CA GLN A 179 -2.20 17.15 7.74
C GLN A 179 -3.01 16.20 8.62
N GLU A 180 -3.45 16.67 9.78
CA GLU A 180 -4.42 15.94 10.57
C GLU A 180 -5.78 15.93 9.88
N TYR A 181 -6.50 14.82 10.02
CA TYR A 181 -7.86 14.76 9.54
C TYR A 181 -8.78 15.51 10.51
N ASP A 182 -9.50 16.49 9.96
CA ASP A 182 -10.50 17.26 10.68
C ASP A 182 -11.89 16.85 10.24
N ASN A 183 -12.67 16.26 11.15
CA ASN A 183 -14.06 15.88 10.90
C ASN A 183 -14.99 17.07 10.69
N ASP A 184 -14.63 18.23 11.23
CA ASP A 184 -15.48 19.43 11.23
C ASP A 184 -15.30 20.24 9.94
N ASN A 185 -14.12 20.12 9.30
CA ASN A 185 -13.84 20.70 8.01
C ASN A 185 -14.19 19.73 6.87
N ARG A 186 -15.37 19.91 6.32
CA ARG A 186 -15.85 19.05 5.24
C ARG A 186 -15.20 19.32 3.88
N VAL A 187 -14.55 20.47 3.71
CA VAL A 187 -13.89 20.88 2.46
C VAL A 187 -12.76 21.86 2.77
N PRO A 188 -11.53 21.66 2.26
CA PRO A 188 -11.07 20.51 1.48
C PRO A 188 -10.73 19.29 2.36
N ILE A 189 -10.78 18.10 1.78
CA ILE A 189 -10.38 16.88 2.49
C ILE A 189 -8.87 16.90 2.73
N GLN A 190 -8.50 16.91 4.01
CA GLN A 190 -7.12 16.89 4.49
C GLN A 190 -6.87 15.61 5.30
N GLY A 191 -5.64 15.12 5.33
CA GLY A 191 -5.27 13.99 6.18
C GLY A 191 -4.52 12.88 5.47
N ALA A 192 -4.48 11.73 6.13
CA ALA A 192 -3.94 10.50 5.59
C ALA A 192 -5.06 9.46 5.40
N PHE A 193 -5.12 8.88 4.22
CA PHE A 193 -6.18 7.98 3.78
C PHE A 193 -5.59 6.73 3.16
N TYR A 194 -6.35 5.66 3.19
CA TYR A 194 -6.02 4.43 2.47
C TYR A 194 -7.21 3.94 1.66
N CYS A 195 -6.93 3.26 0.58
CA CYS A 195 -7.94 2.62 -0.26
C CYS A 195 -7.36 1.44 -1.02
N CYS A 196 -8.21 0.72 -1.71
CA CYS A 196 -7.83 -0.27 -2.69
C CYS A 196 -8.48 0.06 -4.05
N ALA A 197 -8.02 -0.63 -5.09
CA ALA A 197 -8.57 -0.47 -6.43
C ALA A 197 -10.05 -0.87 -6.49
N SER A 198 -10.82 -0.19 -7.34
CA SER A 198 -12.16 -0.60 -7.76
C SER A 198 -12.32 -0.36 -9.28
N LYS A 199 -13.41 -0.86 -9.90
CA LYS A 199 -13.64 -0.63 -11.33
C LYS A 199 -13.94 0.82 -11.68
N THR A 200 -14.57 1.56 -10.80
CA THR A 200 -15.14 2.88 -11.12
C THR A 200 -14.62 4.01 -10.27
N LYS A 201 -14.39 3.77 -8.99
CA LYS A 201 -13.94 4.79 -8.05
C LYS A 201 -13.22 4.18 -6.84
N ALA A 202 -12.22 4.89 -6.34
CA ALA A 202 -11.60 4.60 -5.06
C ALA A 202 -12.42 5.22 -3.91
N PHE A 203 -12.60 4.46 -2.84
CA PHE A 203 -13.17 4.95 -1.59
C PHE A 203 -12.04 5.24 -0.62
N PHE A 204 -11.88 6.50 -0.25
CA PHE A 204 -10.88 6.93 0.71
C PHE A 204 -11.38 6.66 2.13
N ASN A 205 -10.67 5.80 2.83
CA ASN A 205 -10.93 5.50 4.23
C ASN A 205 -9.95 6.31 5.09
N VAL A 206 -10.49 7.09 6.02
CA VAL A 206 -9.69 7.73 7.06
C VAL A 206 -9.10 6.65 7.95
N PHE A 207 -7.83 6.77 8.28
CA PHE A 207 -7.19 5.90 9.25
C PHE A 207 -7.06 6.59 10.60
N ARG A 208 -7.38 5.86 11.66
CA ARG A 208 -7.07 6.22 13.04
C ARG A 208 -6.48 5.00 13.73
N GLU A 209 -5.40 5.19 14.47
CA GLU A 209 -4.88 4.15 15.36
C GLU A 209 -5.82 3.99 16.57
N ALA A 210 -5.84 2.82 17.20
CA ALA A 210 -6.62 2.59 18.41
C ALA A 210 -6.19 3.53 19.54
N ASP A 211 -4.89 3.66 19.69
CA ASP A 211 -4.20 4.67 20.50
C ASP A 211 -2.83 4.95 19.87
N ASN A 212 -2.11 5.93 20.38
CA ASN A 212 -0.79 6.28 19.85
C ASN A 212 0.32 5.32 20.34
N SER A 213 0.01 4.34 21.19
CA SER A 213 1.00 3.47 21.82
C SER A 213 1.72 2.59 20.80
N PHE A 214 1.02 2.11 19.77
CA PHE A 214 1.61 1.28 18.72
C PHE A 214 2.70 2.04 17.96
N VAL A 215 2.40 3.25 17.51
CA VAL A 215 3.37 4.09 16.77
C VAL A 215 4.51 4.51 17.68
N ALA A 216 4.21 4.94 18.92
CA ALA A 216 5.21 5.41 19.85
C ALA A 216 6.19 4.31 20.30
N ASN A 217 5.71 3.07 20.42
CA ASN A 217 6.51 1.93 20.91
C ASN A 217 6.95 0.98 19.79
N TYR A 218 6.72 1.32 18.50
CA TYR A 218 7.17 0.49 17.40
C TYR A 218 8.71 0.40 17.40
N PRO A 219 9.31 -0.78 17.20
CA PRO A 219 10.75 -0.96 17.20
C PRO A 219 11.38 -0.47 15.89
N TYR A 220 11.43 0.83 15.69
CA TYR A 220 12.02 1.44 14.51
C TYR A 220 13.49 1.09 14.36
N LEU A 221 13.88 0.69 13.16
CA LEU A 221 15.29 0.45 12.85
C LEU A 221 16.03 1.78 12.61
N PRO A 222 17.29 1.87 12.98
CA PRO A 222 18.11 3.03 12.64
C PRO A 222 18.35 3.07 11.13
N VAL A 223 18.21 4.26 10.54
CA VAL A 223 18.58 4.48 9.13
C VAL A 223 20.01 4.99 9.07
N SER A 224 20.84 4.34 8.25
CA SER A 224 22.23 4.76 8.08
C SER A 224 22.34 6.09 7.36
N GLU A 225 23.40 6.86 7.67
CA GLU A 225 23.70 8.10 6.91
C GLU A 225 23.87 7.84 5.41
N ALA A 226 24.39 6.67 5.04
CA ALA A 226 24.53 6.28 3.64
C ALA A 226 23.18 6.16 2.95
N THR A 227 22.19 5.51 3.59
CA THR A 227 20.82 5.38 3.09
C THR A 227 20.15 6.74 2.98
N GLU A 228 20.24 7.58 4.01
CA GLU A 228 19.67 8.94 3.97
C GLU A 228 20.28 9.76 2.82
N LYS A 229 21.61 9.75 2.69
CA LYS A 229 22.33 10.43 1.61
C LYS A 229 21.96 9.91 0.23
N CYS A 230 21.75 8.59 0.09
CA CYS A 230 21.30 7.95 -1.14
C CYS A 230 19.92 8.50 -1.56
N ILE A 231 18.93 8.51 -0.66
CA ILE A 231 17.59 9.04 -0.93
C ILE A 231 17.64 10.52 -1.30
N LEU A 232 18.37 11.34 -0.53
CA LEU A 232 18.51 12.75 -0.78
C LEU A 232 19.17 13.05 -2.13
N LYS A 233 20.17 12.24 -2.52
CA LYS A 233 20.85 12.35 -3.81
C LYS A 233 19.92 11.93 -4.96
N HIS A 234 19.25 10.80 -4.82
CA HIS A 234 18.27 10.30 -5.81
C HIS A 234 17.17 11.33 -6.08
N ARG A 235 16.72 12.04 -5.04
CA ARG A 235 15.70 13.09 -5.14
C ARG A 235 16.25 14.49 -5.42
N ASN A 236 17.55 14.65 -5.69
CA ASN A 236 18.20 15.94 -5.94
C ASN A 236 17.93 16.99 -4.86
N CYS A 237 17.90 16.58 -3.59
CA CYS A 237 17.56 17.46 -2.47
C CYS A 237 18.54 17.41 -1.29
N ILE A 238 19.80 17.08 -1.52
CA ILE A 238 20.85 17.02 -0.46
C ILE A 238 20.90 18.29 0.40
N VAL A 239 20.59 19.44 -0.19
CA VAL A 239 20.64 20.74 0.49
C VAL A 239 19.67 20.87 1.67
N ILE A 240 18.64 20.03 1.75
CA ILE A 240 17.67 20.11 2.85
C ILE A 240 18.15 19.44 4.14
N LYS A 241 19.23 18.66 4.11
CA LYS A 241 19.68 17.85 5.26
C LYS A 241 19.87 18.67 6.54
N ASN A 242 20.22 19.95 6.41
CA ASN A 242 20.46 20.84 7.54
C ASN A 242 19.27 21.76 7.87
N LEU A 243 18.12 21.56 7.25
CA LEU A 243 16.93 22.36 7.50
C LEU A 243 16.15 21.81 8.69
N SER A 244 15.77 22.66 9.64
CA SER A 244 14.95 22.27 10.82
C SER A 244 13.64 21.61 10.43
N ASP A 245 13.01 22.09 9.37
CA ASP A 245 11.75 21.52 8.85
C ASP A 245 11.91 20.09 8.34
N TYR A 246 13.07 19.76 7.76
CA TYR A 246 13.35 18.39 7.34
C TYR A 246 13.43 17.45 8.54
N GLU A 247 14.13 17.87 9.60
CA GLU A 247 14.22 17.08 10.83
C GLU A 247 12.85 16.89 11.48
N THR A 248 12.02 17.94 11.53
CA THR A 248 10.65 17.86 12.06
C THR A 248 9.78 16.88 11.26
N ASN A 249 9.89 16.88 9.93
CA ASN A 249 9.09 15.99 9.09
C ASN A 249 9.54 14.50 9.15
N LYS A 250 10.71 14.20 9.70
CA LYS A 250 11.16 12.83 9.99
C LYS A 250 10.57 12.24 11.27
N ASP A 251 9.84 13.04 12.05
CA ASP A 251 9.17 12.56 13.25
C ASP A 251 8.15 11.45 12.91
N VAL A 252 8.18 10.37 13.68
CA VAL A 252 7.30 9.22 13.51
C VAL A 252 5.83 9.55 13.73
N ASN A 253 5.55 10.62 14.46
CA ASN A 253 4.20 11.08 14.81
C ASN A 253 3.57 12.00 13.76
N THR A 254 4.28 12.34 12.69
CA THR A 254 3.63 13.09 11.59
C THR A 254 2.49 12.26 10.98
N PRO A 255 1.42 12.89 10.48
CA PRO A 255 0.26 12.17 9.95
C PRO A 255 0.62 11.14 8.88
N THR A 256 1.54 11.46 7.97
CA THR A 256 2.02 10.51 6.94
C THR A 256 2.77 9.35 7.59
N ASN A 257 3.73 9.61 8.48
CA ASN A 257 4.53 8.55 9.08
C ASN A 257 3.68 7.62 9.98
N ARG A 258 2.68 8.16 10.68
CA ARG A 258 1.74 7.34 11.46
C ARG A 258 0.98 6.34 10.61
N ILE A 259 0.37 6.78 9.50
CA ILE A 259 -0.36 5.83 8.63
C ILE A 259 0.58 4.80 8.01
N LEU A 260 1.82 5.19 7.65
CA LEU A 260 2.81 4.24 7.14
C LEU A 260 3.17 3.19 8.19
N THR A 261 3.44 3.59 9.44
CA THR A 261 3.68 2.64 10.55
C THR A 261 2.48 1.71 10.71
N SER A 262 1.29 2.28 10.74
CA SER A 262 0.07 1.54 11.04
C SER A 262 -0.34 0.56 9.95
N MET A 263 -0.10 0.88 8.68
CA MET A 263 -0.57 0.09 7.55
C MET A 263 0.54 -0.71 6.84
N LEU A 264 1.78 -0.21 6.89
CA LEU A 264 2.92 -0.76 6.16
C LEU A 264 4.04 -1.29 7.07
N SER A 265 3.89 -1.27 8.41
CA SER A 265 4.75 -2.11 9.24
C SER A 265 4.62 -3.57 8.80
N ARG A 266 5.74 -4.28 8.73
CA ARG A 266 5.82 -5.58 8.04
C ARG A 266 4.76 -6.57 8.50
N GLU A 267 4.55 -6.69 9.80
CA GLU A 267 3.56 -7.61 10.39
C GLU A 267 2.11 -7.20 10.07
N ARG A 268 1.82 -5.90 10.15
CA ARG A 268 0.47 -5.40 9.86
C ARG A 268 0.16 -5.46 8.37
N PHE A 269 1.12 -5.13 7.51
CA PHE A 269 0.90 -5.22 6.08
C PHE A 269 0.68 -6.67 5.64
N LEU A 270 1.43 -7.64 6.18
CA LEU A 270 1.15 -9.06 5.95
C LEU A 270 -0.24 -9.47 6.47
N THR A 271 -0.65 -8.99 7.64
CA THR A 271 -1.99 -9.24 8.17
C THR A 271 -3.08 -8.69 7.26
N LEU A 272 -2.91 -7.46 6.76
CA LEU A 272 -3.83 -6.86 5.79
C LEU A 272 -3.87 -7.64 4.48
N LEU A 273 -2.70 -7.98 3.92
CA LEU A 273 -2.61 -8.75 2.69
C LEU A 273 -3.25 -10.13 2.83
N ARG A 274 -3.20 -10.74 4.01
CA ARG A 274 -3.77 -12.04 4.27
C ARG A 274 -5.27 -12.03 4.51
N TYR A 275 -5.76 -11.06 5.29
CA TYR A 275 -7.10 -11.06 5.85
C TYR A 275 -7.89 -9.76 5.62
N GLY A 276 -7.23 -8.69 5.17
CA GLY A 276 -7.81 -7.36 5.15
C GLY A 276 -8.54 -7.00 3.86
N PHE A 277 -8.52 -7.85 2.83
CA PHE A 277 -9.17 -7.59 1.54
C PHE A 277 -10.29 -8.59 1.27
N ALA A 278 -11.39 -8.08 0.74
CA ALA A 278 -12.52 -8.90 0.32
C ALA A 278 -13.02 -8.45 -1.06
N TYR A 279 -13.45 -9.41 -1.87
CA TYR A 279 -14.06 -9.17 -3.17
C TYR A 279 -15.54 -9.54 -3.09
N VAL A 280 -16.40 -8.54 -3.30
CA VAL A 280 -17.84 -8.64 -3.11
C VAL A 280 -18.54 -8.32 -4.41
N ASN A 281 -19.47 -9.17 -4.82
CA ASN A 281 -20.40 -8.86 -5.88
C ASN A 281 -21.56 -8.06 -5.29
N ARG A 282 -21.64 -6.79 -5.65
CA ARG A 282 -22.74 -5.91 -5.26
C ARG A 282 -23.78 -5.90 -6.37
N SER A 283 -25.01 -6.20 -6.02
CA SER A 283 -26.16 -6.11 -6.93
C SER A 283 -26.98 -4.86 -6.59
N ASP A 284 -27.07 -3.96 -7.53
CA ASP A 284 -27.93 -2.77 -7.44
C ASP A 284 -29.12 -2.96 -8.40
N GLU A 285 -30.33 -2.67 -7.92
CA GLU A 285 -31.55 -2.67 -8.74
C GLU A 285 -31.71 -1.27 -9.34
N LEU A 286 -31.82 -1.21 -10.65
CA LEU A 286 -32.01 0.02 -11.38
C LEU A 286 -33.48 0.43 -11.36
N GLU A 287 -33.79 1.69 -11.70
CA GLU A 287 -35.15 2.24 -11.71
C GLU A 287 -36.11 1.49 -12.65
N ASP A 288 -35.57 0.82 -13.68
CA ASP A 288 -36.33 -0.01 -14.63
C ASP A 288 -36.53 -1.47 -14.13
N GLY A 289 -36.14 -1.78 -12.90
CA GLY A 289 -36.24 -3.11 -12.31
C GLY A 289 -35.15 -4.09 -12.75
N SER A 290 -34.23 -3.70 -13.62
CA SER A 290 -33.09 -4.51 -13.99
C SER A 290 -32.05 -4.54 -12.85
N LYS A 291 -31.28 -5.64 -12.76
CA LYS A 291 -30.20 -5.78 -11.75
C LYS A 291 -28.85 -5.70 -12.42
N THR A 292 -28.02 -4.81 -11.92
CA THR A 292 -26.59 -4.77 -12.28
C THR A 292 -25.76 -5.35 -11.17
N THR A 293 -24.77 -6.18 -11.53
CA THR A 293 -23.84 -6.73 -10.56
C THR A 293 -22.44 -6.17 -10.82
N THR A 294 -21.88 -5.50 -9.82
CA THR A 294 -20.54 -4.91 -9.87
C THR A 294 -19.64 -5.61 -8.88
N LEU A 295 -18.46 -6.04 -9.34
CA LEU A 295 -17.42 -6.55 -8.45
C LEU A 295 -16.73 -5.35 -7.76
N GLU A 296 -16.69 -5.38 -6.43
CA GLU A 296 -16.00 -4.40 -5.61
C GLU A 296 -14.87 -5.07 -4.81
N LYS A 297 -13.73 -4.39 -4.72
CA LYS A 297 -12.63 -4.76 -3.82
C LYS A 297 -12.71 -3.88 -2.58
N HIS A 298 -12.88 -4.50 -1.44
CA HIS A 298 -12.95 -3.82 -0.15
C HIS A 298 -11.66 -4.02 0.63
N VAL A 299 -11.22 -2.98 1.34
CA VAL A 299 -10.19 -3.06 2.36
C VAL A 299 -10.80 -2.85 3.74
N MET A 300 -10.35 -3.62 4.70
CA MET A 300 -10.80 -3.55 6.09
C MET A 300 -10.69 -2.12 6.64
N ARG A 301 -11.75 -1.60 7.25
CA ARG A 301 -11.71 -0.31 7.95
C ARG A 301 -10.90 -0.45 9.25
N TYR A 302 -10.36 0.67 9.76
CA TYR A 302 -9.53 0.63 10.97
C TYR A 302 -10.26 0.01 12.18
N GLN A 303 -11.57 0.29 12.34
CA GLN A 303 -12.36 -0.31 13.41
C GLN A 303 -12.42 -1.85 13.31
N GLN A 304 -12.54 -2.37 12.09
CA GLN A 304 -12.56 -3.80 11.81
C GLN A 304 -11.18 -4.41 12.05
N LEU A 305 -10.13 -3.75 11.58
CA LEU A 305 -8.74 -4.18 11.79
C LEU A 305 -8.43 -4.31 13.29
N PHE A 306 -8.73 -3.29 14.09
CA PHE A 306 -8.45 -3.34 15.52
C PHE A 306 -9.30 -4.36 16.27
N ALA A 307 -10.56 -4.53 15.86
CA ALA A 307 -11.39 -5.59 16.43
C ALA A 307 -10.81 -6.98 16.12
N SER A 308 -10.38 -7.23 14.87
CA SER A 308 -9.76 -8.51 14.48
C SER A 308 -8.46 -8.76 15.25
N LEU A 309 -7.60 -7.75 15.38
CA LEU A 309 -6.36 -7.85 16.16
C LEU A 309 -6.64 -8.11 17.64
N ALA A 310 -7.63 -7.44 18.22
CA ALA A 310 -8.01 -7.64 19.62
C ALA A 310 -8.60 -9.04 19.85
N ILE A 311 -9.44 -9.54 18.95
CA ILE A 311 -9.99 -10.90 19.00
C ILE A 311 -8.85 -11.91 18.94
N ARG A 312 -7.97 -11.79 17.94
CA ARG A 312 -6.81 -12.67 17.79
C ARG A 312 -5.96 -12.70 19.06
N ASN A 313 -5.61 -11.53 19.61
CA ASN A 313 -4.84 -11.46 20.84
C ASN A 313 -5.54 -12.15 22.03
N LYS A 314 -6.86 -12.02 22.16
CA LYS A 314 -7.62 -12.72 23.21
C LYS A 314 -7.61 -14.24 23.01
N LEU A 315 -7.79 -14.70 21.78
CA LEU A 315 -7.75 -16.13 21.45
C LEU A 315 -6.36 -16.71 21.70
N ASP A 316 -5.30 -16.04 21.29
CA ASP A 316 -3.91 -16.44 21.50
C ASP A 316 -3.56 -16.53 23.01
N ASN A 317 -4.24 -15.73 23.84
CA ASN A 317 -4.13 -15.77 25.33
C ASN A 317 -5.15 -16.75 25.97
N GLY A 318 -5.77 -17.65 25.22
CA GLY A 318 -6.62 -18.73 25.71
C GLY A 318 -8.06 -18.32 26.07
N VAL A 319 -8.48 -17.11 25.76
CA VAL A 319 -9.87 -16.66 25.97
C VAL A 319 -10.76 -17.30 24.89
N LYS A 320 -11.72 -18.11 25.30
CA LYS A 320 -12.57 -18.90 24.38
C LYS A 320 -13.90 -18.24 24.01
N SER A 321 -14.30 -17.19 24.73
CA SER A 321 -15.56 -16.49 24.49
C SER A 321 -15.44 -15.02 24.85
N GLY A 322 -16.23 -14.16 24.20
CA GLY A 322 -16.22 -12.73 24.45
C GLY A 322 -17.35 -12.01 23.73
N ILE A 323 -17.47 -10.73 23.99
CA ILE A 323 -18.44 -9.84 23.31
C ILE A 323 -17.66 -8.79 22.52
N ILE A 324 -18.00 -8.66 21.24
CA ILE A 324 -17.47 -7.61 20.37
C ILE A 324 -18.47 -6.45 20.37
N TRP A 325 -18.07 -5.34 20.98
CA TRP A 325 -18.90 -4.14 21.03
C TRP A 325 -18.45 -3.15 19.96
N HIS A 326 -19.30 -2.91 18.98
CA HIS A 326 -19.07 -1.93 17.92
C HIS A 326 -20.26 -0.99 17.78
N THR A 327 -20.00 0.26 17.43
CA THR A 327 -21.04 1.24 17.11
C THR A 327 -21.85 0.81 15.87
N GLN A 328 -23.09 1.32 15.77
CA GLN A 328 -23.91 1.10 14.59
C GLN A 328 -23.22 1.69 13.35
N GLY A 329 -23.27 0.99 12.21
CA GLY A 329 -22.63 1.43 10.96
C GLY A 329 -21.13 1.17 10.87
N SER A 330 -20.47 0.59 11.88
CA SER A 330 -19.03 0.28 11.86
C SER A 330 -18.63 -0.93 11.00
N GLY A 331 -19.61 -1.61 10.37
CA GLY A 331 -19.35 -2.78 9.51
C GLY A 331 -19.17 -4.09 10.26
N LYS A 332 -19.92 -4.29 11.37
CA LYS A 332 -19.88 -5.54 12.17
C LYS A 332 -20.04 -6.82 11.35
N THR A 333 -20.94 -6.81 10.39
CA THR A 333 -21.19 -7.97 9.52
C THR A 333 -19.95 -8.37 8.74
N ALA A 334 -19.21 -7.38 8.20
CA ALA A 334 -17.98 -7.64 7.46
C ALA A 334 -16.81 -8.11 8.36
N LEU A 335 -16.90 -7.91 9.67
CA LEU A 335 -15.94 -8.45 10.64
C LEU A 335 -16.14 -9.97 10.88
N ALA A 336 -17.36 -10.47 10.65
CA ALA A 336 -17.71 -11.87 10.89
C ALA A 336 -17.34 -12.81 9.73
N TYR A 337 -16.98 -12.26 8.59
CA TYR A 337 -16.50 -12.98 7.41
C TYR A 337 -14.97 -12.98 7.33
#